data_221e55a344c240e67b3be867c458e798
#
_entry.id   221e55a344c240e67b3be867c458e798
#
_cell.length_a   1.000
_cell.length_b   1.000
_cell.length_c   1.000
_cell.angle_alpha   90.00
_cell.angle_beta   90.00
_cell.angle_gamma   90.00
#
_symmetry.space_group_name_H-M   'P 1'
#
loop_
_entity.id
_entity.type
_entity.pdbx_description
1 polymer ?
#
loop_
_entity_poly.entity_id
_entity_poly.type
_entity_poly.pdbx_seq_one_letter_code
_entity_poly.pdbx_strand_id
1 'polypeptide(L)'
;MNLLLIQLRRIGDVMMTTPAVRALRKAFPEASISFLTESPSDQVYKNNPHLDHLLLYPKNNSILDRLKFFRSIRSQNYDCVIDFQGNPRTALLSRISGSGYRIGFDFKGRSWCYHRAIGLPTDSKYSAQHKMNLLEPLGVESSDLELEMESSAEDQDYAEKLLKSVGSQAGKLQVSVSPVSRQPYKVWPAQHFAKLSDWLIESQGAQLYFLYGPGEEHFIESVKEEMNNDPMPDVGIPDLLQTRALLGKMDIHFGNDNGLRHLAIAAGIPTLGIFGKPSAVNWTPPGPTQHRSVEYDPGCKQSCTYPECEHLSCIRDVPVDEVHQTLKKLLNDHVL
;
A
#
# COMPACT_ATOMS: atom_id res chain seq x y z
N MET A 1 3.50 8.62 -28.12
CA MET A 1 3.29 7.22 -27.63
C MET A 1 2.13 7.24 -26.66
N ASN A 2 1.17 6.32 -26.81
CA ASN A 2 -0.01 6.21 -25.96
C ASN A 2 0.07 4.93 -25.12
N LEU A 3 0.17 5.06 -23.80
CA LEU A 3 0.39 3.97 -22.85
C LEU A 3 -0.86 3.69 -22.03
N LEU A 4 -1.19 2.41 -21.83
CA LEU A 4 -2.16 1.97 -20.85
C LEU A 4 -1.49 1.11 -19.79
N LEU A 5 -1.59 1.54 -18.52
CA LEU A 5 -1.10 0.85 -17.35
C LEU A 5 -2.28 0.23 -16.61
N ILE A 6 -2.18 -1.03 -16.18
CA ILE A 6 -3.31 -1.75 -15.57
C ILE A 6 -2.89 -2.31 -14.20
N GLN A 7 -3.53 -1.82 -13.13
CA GLN A 7 -3.50 -2.41 -11.78
C GLN A 7 -4.84 -2.12 -11.11
N LEU A 8 -5.76 -3.09 -11.09
CA LEU A 8 -7.13 -2.84 -10.65
C LEU A 8 -7.24 -2.70 -9.12
N ARG A 9 -6.50 -3.47 -8.36
CA ARG A 9 -6.56 -3.52 -6.87
C ARG A 9 -5.36 -4.32 -6.33
N ARG A 10 -4.99 -4.25 -5.04
CA ARG A 10 -5.56 -3.48 -3.92
C ARG A 10 -4.80 -2.17 -3.77
N ILE A 11 -5.19 -1.31 -2.78
CA ILE A 11 -4.54 -0.01 -2.54
C ILE A 11 -3.02 -0.16 -2.44
N GLY A 12 -2.52 -1.07 -1.61
CA GLY A 12 -1.08 -1.32 -1.48
C GLY A 12 -0.42 -1.75 -2.80
N ASP A 13 -1.07 -2.64 -3.58
CA ASP A 13 -0.56 -3.06 -4.88
C ASP A 13 -0.52 -1.91 -5.90
N VAL A 14 -1.52 -1.02 -5.87
CA VAL A 14 -1.54 0.20 -6.72
C VAL A 14 -0.44 1.15 -6.28
N MET A 15 -0.25 1.36 -4.98
CA MET A 15 0.87 2.16 -4.45
C MET A 15 2.23 1.65 -4.98
N MET A 16 2.44 0.33 -5.02
CA MET A 16 3.69 -0.28 -5.52
C MET A 16 3.96 0.00 -7.01
N THR A 17 2.99 0.53 -7.76
CA THR A 17 3.21 0.90 -9.18
C THR A 17 3.66 2.34 -9.37
N THR A 18 3.60 3.18 -8.33
CA THR A 18 3.91 4.62 -8.46
C THR A 18 5.35 4.90 -8.91
N PRO A 19 6.39 4.18 -8.44
CA PRO A 19 7.74 4.36 -8.97
C PRO A 19 7.87 4.04 -10.46
N ALA A 20 7.16 2.99 -10.91
CA ALA A 20 7.18 2.60 -12.32
C ALA A 20 6.50 3.65 -13.22
N VAL A 21 5.40 4.25 -12.75
CA VAL A 21 4.71 5.35 -13.47
C VAL A 21 5.62 6.57 -13.57
N ARG A 22 6.27 6.98 -12.49
CA ARG A 22 7.25 8.05 -12.46
C ARG A 22 8.42 7.78 -13.44
N ALA A 23 8.96 6.57 -13.45
CA ALA A 23 10.04 6.17 -14.34
C ALA A 23 9.60 6.23 -15.82
N LEU A 24 8.38 5.80 -16.14
CA LEU A 24 7.80 5.90 -17.49
C LEU A 24 7.67 7.35 -17.93
N ARG A 25 7.14 8.24 -17.09
CA ARG A 25 7.03 9.68 -17.43
C ARG A 25 8.39 10.30 -17.68
N LYS A 26 9.40 9.95 -16.84
CA LYS A 26 10.77 10.44 -17.01
C LYS A 26 11.40 9.96 -18.32
N ALA A 27 11.18 8.70 -18.67
CA ALA A 27 11.72 8.11 -19.92
C ALA A 27 10.98 8.59 -21.17
N PHE A 28 9.68 8.86 -21.06
CA PHE A 28 8.82 9.26 -22.17
C PHE A 28 8.01 10.52 -21.80
N PRO A 29 8.65 11.71 -21.76
CA PRO A 29 8.00 12.95 -21.31
C PRO A 29 6.74 13.33 -22.13
N GLU A 30 6.74 13.04 -23.42
CA GLU A 30 5.65 13.36 -24.36
C GLU A 30 4.62 12.22 -24.53
N ALA A 31 4.74 11.14 -23.76
CA ALA A 31 3.77 10.05 -23.85
C ALA A 31 2.45 10.42 -23.17
N SER A 32 1.34 10.01 -23.77
CA SER A 32 0.04 10.00 -23.09
C SER A 32 -0.05 8.75 -22.22
N ILE A 33 -0.10 8.91 -20.90
CA ILE A 33 -0.09 7.81 -19.94
C ILE A 33 -1.46 7.70 -19.26
N SER A 34 -2.17 6.60 -19.54
CA SER A 34 -3.44 6.25 -18.93
C SER A 34 -3.24 5.16 -17.87
N PHE A 35 -3.85 5.30 -16.70
CA PHE A 35 -3.84 4.26 -15.66
C PHE A 35 -5.25 3.74 -15.40
N LEU A 36 -5.43 2.42 -15.48
CA LEU A 36 -6.71 1.73 -15.24
C LEU A 36 -6.69 1.04 -13.89
N THR A 37 -7.61 1.45 -13.02
CA THR A 37 -7.77 0.89 -11.67
C THR A 37 -9.24 0.79 -11.24
N GLU A 38 -9.49 0.33 -10.02
CA GLU A 38 -10.82 0.26 -9.38
C GLU A 38 -10.87 1.19 -8.16
N SER A 39 -12.04 1.78 -7.89
CA SER A 39 -12.27 2.51 -6.62
C SER A 39 -12.21 1.54 -5.42
N PRO A 40 -11.64 1.95 -4.27
CA PRO A 40 -11.10 3.28 -3.95
C PRO A 40 -9.62 3.46 -4.31
N SER A 41 -8.96 2.49 -4.98
CA SER A 41 -7.53 2.56 -5.30
C SER A 41 -7.17 3.66 -6.31
N ASP A 42 -8.16 4.20 -7.03
CA ASP A 42 -8.02 5.35 -7.93
C ASP A 42 -7.49 6.61 -7.22
N GLN A 43 -7.81 6.77 -5.94
CA GLN A 43 -7.35 7.92 -5.16
C GLN A 43 -5.82 8.00 -5.07
N VAL A 44 -5.09 6.87 -5.20
CA VAL A 44 -3.63 6.87 -5.25
C VAL A 44 -3.10 7.76 -6.37
N TYR A 45 -3.82 7.83 -7.49
CA TYR A 45 -3.39 8.54 -8.68
C TYR A 45 -4.17 9.83 -8.99
N LYS A 46 -5.14 10.20 -8.16
CA LYS A 46 -6.06 11.32 -8.44
C LYS A 46 -5.33 12.64 -8.70
N ASN A 47 -4.24 12.90 -7.96
CA ASN A 47 -3.43 14.12 -8.09
C ASN A 47 -2.01 13.82 -8.62
N ASN A 48 -1.77 12.65 -9.22
CA ASN A 48 -0.43 12.26 -9.64
C ASN A 48 -0.01 13.03 -10.92
N PRO A 49 1.12 13.79 -10.90
CA PRO A 49 1.55 14.61 -12.02
C PRO A 49 2.10 13.81 -13.20
N HIS A 50 2.31 12.51 -13.02
CA HIS A 50 2.90 11.63 -14.03
C HIS A 50 1.87 10.95 -14.93
N LEU A 51 0.56 11.14 -14.66
CA LEU A 51 -0.54 10.61 -15.46
C LEU A 51 -1.28 11.71 -16.21
N ASP A 52 -1.75 11.37 -17.42
CA ASP A 52 -2.66 12.21 -18.21
C ASP A 52 -4.12 11.76 -18.01
N HIS A 53 -4.36 10.46 -17.85
CA HIS A 53 -5.71 9.92 -17.74
C HIS A 53 -5.82 8.84 -16.65
N LEU A 54 -6.76 9.01 -15.75
CA LEU A 54 -7.14 8.01 -14.76
C LEU A 54 -8.46 7.35 -15.16
N LEU A 55 -8.44 6.05 -15.39
CA LEU A 55 -9.57 5.27 -15.88
C LEU A 55 -10.12 4.35 -14.78
N LEU A 56 -11.43 4.34 -14.60
CA LEU A 56 -12.10 3.49 -13.63
C LEU A 56 -12.69 2.24 -14.27
N TYR A 57 -12.30 1.07 -13.75
CA TYR A 57 -12.90 -0.18 -14.17
C TYR A 57 -14.32 -0.33 -13.60
N PRO A 58 -15.33 -0.61 -14.44
CA PRO A 58 -16.72 -0.73 -14.00
C PRO A 58 -16.96 -2.03 -13.23
N LYS A 59 -17.14 -1.93 -11.89
CA LYS A 59 -17.28 -3.11 -11.01
C LYS A 59 -18.66 -3.80 -11.11
N ASN A 60 -19.73 -3.03 -11.04
CA ASN A 60 -21.11 -3.53 -10.85
C ASN A 60 -22.02 -3.25 -12.04
N ASN A 61 -21.45 -3.09 -13.23
CA ASN A 61 -22.21 -2.71 -14.40
C ASN A 61 -22.75 -3.90 -15.18
N SER A 62 -23.78 -3.66 -15.98
CA SER A 62 -24.37 -4.63 -16.88
C SER A 62 -23.32 -5.18 -17.89
N ILE A 63 -23.62 -6.30 -18.52
CA ILE A 63 -22.79 -6.84 -19.61
C ILE A 63 -22.62 -5.80 -20.72
N LEU A 64 -23.66 -5.03 -21.02
CA LEU A 64 -23.62 -3.97 -22.04
C LEU A 64 -22.63 -2.85 -21.66
N ASP A 65 -22.59 -2.44 -20.40
CA ASP A 65 -21.66 -1.41 -19.94
C ASP A 65 -20.21 -1.91 -20.00
N ARG A 66 -19.98 -3.17 -19.66
CA ARG A 66 -18.65 -3.79 -19.80
C ARG A 66 -18.22 -3.85 -21.27
N LEU A 67 -19.12 -4.18 -22.18
CA LEU A 67 -18.85 -4.19 -23.61
C LEU A 67 -18.56 -2.77 -24.15
N LYS A 68 -19.32 -1.76 -23.70
CA LYS A 68 -19.04 -0.35 -24.01
C LYS A 68 -17.66 0.07 -23.51
N PHE A 69 -17.33 -0.29 -22.26
CA PHE A 69 -16.01 -0.02 -21.66
C PHE A 69 -14.88 -0.68 -22.48
N PHE A 70 -15.02 -1.95 -22.83
CA PHE A 70 -13.99 -2.62 -23.65
C PHE A 70 -13.82 -1.99 -25.04
N ARG A 71 -14.94 -1.56 -25.65
CA ARG A 71 -14.88 -0.81 -26.91
C ARG A 71 -14.18 0.53 -26.74
N SER A 72 -14.45 1.25 -25.66
CA SER A 72 -13.78 2.53 -25.38
C SER A 72 -12.29 2.36 -25.14
N ILE A 73 -11.85 1.31 -24.41
CA ILE A 73 -10.43 0.99 -24.25
C ILE A 73 -9.80 0.70 -25.63
N ARG A 74 -10.45 -0.12 -26.46
CA ARG A 74 -9.92 -0.48 -27.78
C ARG A 74 -9.83 0.71 -28.74
N SER A 75 -10.78 1.66 -28.67
CA SER A 75 -10.81 2.84 -29.54
C SER A 75 -9.72 3.88 -29.23
N GLN A 76 -9.06 3.79 -28.08
CA GLN A 76 -7.95 4.68 -27.71
C GLN A 76 -6.66 4.37 -28.48
N ASN A 77 -6.57 3.21 -29.17
CA ASN A 77 -5.41 2.81 -29.96
C ASN A 77 -4.09 2.93 -29.19
N TYR A 78 -4.01 2.28 -28.02
CA TYR A 78 -2.79 2.27 -27.21
C TYR A 78 -1.63 1.61 -27.97
N ASP A 79 -0.48 2.26 -27.99
CA ASP A 79 0.75 1.72 -28.56
C ASP A 79 1.28 0.58 -27.70
N CYS A 80 1.28 0.76 -26.38
CA CYS A 80 1.74 -0.23 -25.42
C CYS A 80 0.78 -0.35 -24.23
N VAL A 81 0.58 -1.59 -23.76
CA VAL A 81 -0.14 -1.91 -22.53
C VAL A 81 0.78 -2.63 -21.58
N ILE A 82 0.83 -2.18 -20.31
CA ILE A 82 1.58 -2.81 -19.22
C ILE A 82 0.61 -3.28 -18.16
N ASP A 83 0.51 -4.60 -17.96
CA ASP A 83 -0.32 -5.23 -16.94
C ASP A 83 0.51 -5.54 -15.70
N PHE A 84 0.44 -4.65 -14.70
CA PHE A 84 1.11 -4.82 -13.42
C PHE A 84 0.48 -5.88 -12.52
N GLN A 85 -0.74 -6.31 -12.79
CA GLN A 85 -1.46 -7.25 -11.94
C GLN A 85 -1.37 -8.70 -12.43
N GLY A 86 -1.48 -8.96 -13.71
CA GLY A 86 -1.33 -10.26 -14.33
C GLY A 86 -2.39 -11.30 -13.95
N ASN A 87 -3.55 -10.90 -13.41
CA ASN A 87 -4.65 -11.83 -13.14
C ASN A 87 -5.45 -12.14 -14.42
N PRO A 88 -6.35 -13.17 -14.46
CA PRO A 88 -7.09 -13.51 -15.67
C PRO A 88 -7.88 -12.35 -16.28
N ARG A 89 -8.42 -11.46 -15.43
CA ARG A 89 -9.21 -10.31 -15.87
C ARG A 89 -8.33 -9.26 -16.55
N THR A 90 -7.20 -8.90 -15.94
CA THR A 90 -6.30 -7.87 -16.49
C THR A 90 -5.53 -8.37 -17.70
N ALA A 91 -5.14 -9.63 -17.74
CA ALA A 91 -4.55 -10.26 -18.91
C ALA A 91 -5.51 -10.23 -20.12
N LEU A 92 -6.79 -10.54 -19.90
CA LEU A 92 -7.82 -10.44 -20.94
C LEU A 92 -8.05 -8.98 -21.37
N LEU A 93 -8.11 -8.03 -20.43
CA LEU A 93 -8.19 -6.59 -20.72
C LEU A 93 -7.03 -6.13 -21.62
N SER A 94 -5.80 -6.51 -21.25
CA SER A 94 -4.62 -6.25 -22.06
C SER A 94 -4.79 -6.79 -23.49
N ARG A 95 -5.30 -8.01 -23.63
CA ARG A 95 -5.54 -8.63 -24.96
C ARG A 95 -6.63 -7.91 -25.76
N ILE A 96 -7.73 -7.53 -25.09
CA ILE A 96 -8.89 -6.85 -25.71
C ILE A 96 -8.54 -5.41 -26.14
N SER A 97 -7.59 -4.75 -25.47
CA SER A 97 -7.16 -3.38 -25.83
C SER A 97 -6.80 -3.22 -27.31
N GLY A 98 -6.36 -4.31 -27.94
CA GLY A 98 -5.93 -4.31 -29.34
C GLY A 98 -4.56 -3.68 -29.56
N SER A 99 -3.84 -3.32 -28.48
CA SER A 99 -2.49 -2.76 -28.56
C SER A 99 -1.51 -3.71 -29.30
N GLY A 100 -0.66 -3.13 -30.11
CA GLY A 100 0.40 -3.82 -30.85
C GLY A 100 1.52 -4.35 -29.94
N TYR A 101 1.68 -3.80 -28.74
CA TYR A 101 2.70 -4.24 -27.78
C TYR A 101 2.11 -4.37 -26.38
N ARG A 102 2.23 -5.55 -25.76
CA ARG A 102 1.66 -5.85 -24.44
C ARG A 102 2.69 -6.54 -23.58
N ILE A 103 2.88 -6.03 -22.36
CA ILE A 103 3.83 -6.50 -21.37
C ILE A 103 3.05 -6.94 -20.13
N GLY A 104 3.45 -8.03 -19.50
CA GLY A 104 2.85 -8.50 -18.25
C GLY A 104 3.68 -9.61 -17.63
N PHE A 105 3.28 -10.08 -16.44
CA PHE A 105 3.96 -11.18 -15.78
C PHE A 105 3.66 -12.53 -16.44
N ASP A 106 4.67 -13.39 -16.49
CA ASP A 106 4.54 -14.78 -16.95
C ASP A 106 3.89 -15.65 -15.88
N PHE A 107 2.59 -15.51 -15.73
CA PHE A 107 1.80 -16.43 -14.92
C PHE A 107 1.30 -17.59 -15.76
N LYS A 108 1.39 -18.81 -15.21
CA LYS A 108 0.95 -20.04 -15.87
C LYS A 108 -0.43 -19.89 -16.53
N GLY A 109 -0.50 -20.17 -17.83
CA GLY A 109 -1.73 -20.16 -18.64
C GLY A 109 -2.19 -18.77 -19.13
N ARG A 110 -1.38 -17.70 -18.95
CA ARG A 110 -1.75 -16.33 -19.36
C ARG A 110 -0.72 -15.60 -20.23
N SER A 111 0.49 -16.12 -20.36
CA SER A 111 1.59 -15.54 -21.16
C SER A 111 1.18 -15.23 -22.61
N TRP A 112 0.26 -16.01 -23.18
CA TRP A 112 -0.28 -15.78 -24.53
C TRP A 112 -1.04 -14.43 -24.71
N CYS A 113 -1.42 -13.78 -23.60
CA CYS A 113 -2.04 -12.45 -23.64
C CYS A 113 -1.01 -11.34 -23.95
N TYR A 114 0.27 -11.60 -23.71
CA TYR A 114 1.34 -10.61 -23.82
C TYR A 114 2.28 -10.90 -24.98
N HIS A 115 2.92 -9.87 -25.51
CA HIS A 115 4.04 -10.01 -26.44
C HIS A 115 5.37 -10.21 -25.69
N ARG A 116 5.44 -9.64 -24.46
CA ARG A 116 6.53 -9.86 -23.52
C ARG A 116 5.94 -10.28 -22.17
N ALA A 117 6.10 -11.54 -21.86
CA ALA A 117 5.79 -12.12 -20.57
C ALA A 117 7.07 -12.19 -19.74
N ILE A 118 7.12 -11.42 -18.64
CA ILE A 118 8.29 -11.31 -17.77
C ILE A 118 8.13 -12.29 -16.61
N GLY A 119 9.13 -13.15 -16.42
CA GLY A 119 9.16 -14.11 -15.31
C GLY A 119 9.12 -13.39 -13.97
N LEU A 120 8.41 -13.99 -13.01
CA LEU A 120 8.51 -13.53 -11.63
C LEU A 120 9.92 -13.84 -11.11
N PRO A 121 10.56 -12.91 -10.41
CA PRO A 121 11.82 -13.19 -9.74
C PRO A 121 11.69 -14.40 -8.82
N THR A 122 12.67 -15.28 -8.82
CA THR A 122 12.72 -16.46 -7.94
C THR A 122 13.10 -16.10 -6.51
N ASP A 123 13.74 -14.95 -6.32
CA ASP A 123 14.12 -14.36 -5.05
C ASP A 123 13.04 -13.38 -4.57
N SER A 124 12.82 -13.37 -3.26
CA SER A 124 11.92 -12.39 -2.64
C SER A 124 12.51 -10.98 -2.77
N LYS A 125 11.78 -10.11 -3.45
CA LYS A 125 12.16 -8.69 -3.64
C LYS A 125 10.97 -7.78 -3.35
N TYR A 126 11.28 -6.52 -3.08
CA TYR A 126 10.27 -5.49 -2.89
C TYR A 126 9.30 -5.42 -4.08
N SER A 127 8.00 -5.38 -3.79
CA SER A 127 6.95 -5.45 -4.83
C SER A 127 7.05 -4.33 -5.86
N ALA A 128 7.49 -3.13 -5.46
CA ALA A 128 7.73 -2.05 -6.41
C ALA A 128 8.86 -2.37 -7.41
N GLN A 129 9.90 -3.11 -6.98
CA GLN A 129 10.94 -3.59 -7.89
C GLN A 129 10.38 -4.56 -8.92
N HIS A 130 9.46 -5.45 -8.53
CA HIS A 130 8.79 -6.35 -9.49
C HIS A 130 8.00 -5.57 -10.54
N LYS A 131 7.33 -4.48 -10.12
CA LYS A 131 6.61 -3.60 -11.07
C LYS A 131 7.58 -2.89 -12.00
N MET A 132 8.72 -2.43 -11.48
CA MET A 132 9.77 -1.79 -12.28
C MET A 132 10.33 -2.74 -13.35
N ASN A 133 10.54 -4.02 -13.03
CA ASN A 133 11.06 -5.01 -13.97
C ASN A 133 10.18 -5.20 -15.21
N LEU A 134 8.88 -4.89 -15.14
CA LEU A 134 8.00 -4.90 -16.32
C LEU A 134 8.35 -3.81 -17.35
N LEU A 135 9.17 -2.83 -16.99
CA LEU A 135 9.57 -1.74 -17.88
C LEU A 135 10.84 -2.06 -18.68
N GLU A 136 11.57 -3.12 -18.31
CA GLU A 136 12.79 -3.56 -18.99
C GLU A 136 12.63 -3.69 -20.52
N PRO A 137 11.52 -4.27 -21.07
CA PRO A 137 11.33 -4.37 -22.51
C PRO A 137 11.17 -3.03 -23.23
N LEU A 138 10.97 -1.94 -22.50
CA LEU A 138 10.93 -0.56 -23.02
C LEU A 138 12.26 0.17 -22.83
N GLY A 139 13.28 -0.49 -22.30
CA GLY A 139 14.58 0.12 -21.97
C GLY A 139 14.51 1.10 -20.79
N VAL A 140 13.50 0.98 -19.92
CA VAL A 140 13.32 1.84 -18.75
C VAL A 140 13.79 1.12 -17.51
N GLU A 141 14.81 1.68 -16.87
CA GLU A 141 15.38 1.20 -15.61
C GLU A 141 15.42 2.35 -14.59
N SER A 142 15.15 2.05 -13.34
CA SER A 142 15.31 2.99 -12.23
C SER A 142 15.56 2.26 -10.92
N SER A 143 16.47 2.78 -10.13
CA SER A 143 16.72 2.36 -8.74
C SER A 143 15.84 3.11 -7.73
N ASP A 144 15.12 4.14 -8.19
CA ASP A 144 14.20 4.91 -7.37
C ASP A 144 12.88 4.14 -7.23
N LEU A 145 12.67 3.60 -6.01
CA LEU A 145 11.50 2.80 -5.64
C LEU A 145 10.62 3.50 -4.59
N GLU A 146 10.82 4.81 -4.39
CA GLU A 146 10.02 5.59 -3.45
C GLU A 146 8.55 5.62 -3.89
N LEU A 147 7.67 5.29 -2.95
CA LEU A 147 6.22 5.39 -3.16
C LEU A 147 5.80 6.86 -3.12
N GLU A 148 4.83 7.20 -3.95
CA GLU A 148 4.28 8.56 -3.97
C GLU A 148 2.76 8.56 -4.01
N MET A 149 2.17 9.54 -3.36
CA MET A 149 0.76 9.87 -3.42
C MET A 149 0.59 11.34 -3.04
N GLU A 150 0.04 12.14 -3.93
CA GLU A 150 -0.10 13.57 -3.73
C GLU A 150 -1.45 13.91 -3.09
N SER A 151 -1.41 14.70 -2.01
CA SER A 151 -2.58 15.31 -1.38
C SER A 151 -2.73 16.75 -1.82
N SER A 152 -3.96 17.18 -2.08
CA SER A 152 -4.26 18.59 -2.41
C SER A 152 -4.10 19.49 -1.18
N ALA A 153 -4.11 20.81 -1.41
CA ALA A 153 -4.16 21.79 -0.32
C ALA A 153 -5.43 21.63 0.54
N GLU A 154 -6.54 21.23 -0.07
CA GLU A 154 -7.81 20.96 0.62
C GLU A 154 -7.69 19.73 1.55
N ASP A 155 -7.02 18.66 1.11
CA ASP A 155 -6.76 17.48 1.94
C ASP A 155 -5.85 17.84 3.13
N GLN A 156 -4.85 18.70 2.92
CA GLN A 156 -3.96 19.17 3.98
C GLN A 156 -4.71 20.04 5.01
N ASP A 157 -5.55 20.96 4.56
CA ASP A 157 -6.41 21.79 5.43
C ASP A 157 -7.41 20.93 6.22
N TYR A 158 -7.98 19.90 5.59
CA TYR A 158 -8.84 18.92 6.27
C TYR A 158 -8.09 18.23 7.42
N ALA A 159 -6.88 17.71 7.17
CA ALA A 159 -6.08 17.02 8.17
C ALA A 159 -5.73 17.95 9.36
N GLU A 160 -5.37 19.21 9.09
CA GLU A 160 -5.09 20.19 10.13
C GLU A 160 -6.32 20.52 11.00
N LYS A 161 -7.47 20.73 10.37
CA LYS A 161 -8.73 20.97 11.09
C LYS A 161 -9.14 19.77 11.93
N LEU A 162 -8.98 18.56 11.38
CA LEU A 162 -9.30 17.33 12.09
C LEU A 162 -8.43 17.18 13.34
N LEU A 163 -7.10 17.29 13.21
CA LEU A 163 -6.17 17.22 14.33
C LEU A 163 -6.48 18.27 15.41
N LYS A 164 -6.77 19.51 15.00
CA LYS A 164 -7.18 20.57 15.92
C LYS A 164 -8.48 20.23 16.65
N SER A 165 -9.46 19.64 15.97
CA SER A 165 -10.77 19.29 16.55
C SER A 165 -10.68 18.19 17.62
N VAL A 166 -9.71 17.27 17.48
CA VAL A 166 -9.45 16.21 18.47
C VAL A 166 -8.44 16.60 19.56
N GLY A 167 -8.00 17.87 19.59
CA GLY A 167 -7.14 18.39 20.65
C GLY A 167 -5.65 18.07 20.47
N SER A 168 -5.19 17.85 19.24
CA SER A 168 -3.77 17.67 18.95
C SER A 168 -2.94 18.87 19.40
N GLN A 169 -1.80 18.61 20.03
CA GLN A 169 -0.89 19.62 20.57
C GLN A 169 0.42 19.63 19.80
N ALA A 170 0.81 20.80 19.29
CA ALA A 170 2.10 20.96 18.64
C ALA A 170 3.26 20.69 19.61
N GLY A 171 4.32 20.06 19.11
CA GLY A 171 5.50 19.70 19.91
C GLY A 171 5.35 18.43 20.76
N LYS A 172 4.21 17.74 20.68
CA LYS A 172 4.04 16.39 21.19
C LYS A 172 4.33 15.39 20.08
N LEU A 173 4.88 14.23 20.44
CA LEU A 173 5.09 13.12 19.52
C LEU A 173 3.73 12.63 18.97
N GLN A 174 3.52 12.71 17.66
CA GLN A 174 2.31 12.30 16.97
C GLN A 174 2.49 10.89 16.41
N VAL A 175 1.74 9.93 16.92
CA VAL A 175 1.89 8.51 16.55
C VAL A 175 0.60 7.98 15.94
N SER A 176 0.67 7.48 14.69
CA SER A 176 -0.45 6.75 14.11
C SER A 176 -0.26 5.24 14.24
N VAL A 177 -1.34 4.54 14.57
CA VAL A 177 -1.37 3.09 14.79
C VAL A 177 -2.46 2.46 13.93
N SER A 178 -2.12 1.39 13.20
CA SER A 178 -3.12 0.63 12.43
C SER A 178 -3.09 -0.86 12.79
N PRO A 179 -3.85 -1.28 13.84
CA PRO A 179 -3.90 -2.66 14.31
C PRO A 179 -4.84 -3.55 13.46
N VAL A 180 -5.16 -3.12 12.26
CA VAL A 180 -6.21 -3.68 11.41
C VAL A 180 -5.65 -4.51 10.26
N SER A 181 -6.36 -5.57 9.88
CA SER A 181 -6.18 -6.27 8.61
C SER A 181 -7.41 -7.13 8.29
N ARG A 182 -7.72 -7.26 7.00
CA ARG A 182 -8.78 -8.17 6.51
C ARG A 182 -8.38 -9.64 6.52
N GLN A 183 -7.12 -9.93 6.85
CA GLN A 183 -6.58 -11.30 6.82
C GLN A 183 -6.13 -11.69 8.23
N PRO A 184 -6.71 -12.74 8.84
CA PRO A 184 -6.37 -13.14 10.22
C PRO A 184 -4.88 -13.37 10.46
N TYR A 185 -4.15 -13.91 9.47
CA TYR A 185 -2.69 -14.13 9.56
C TYR A 185 -1.85 -12.84 9.50
N LYS A 186 -2.48 -11.69 9.42
CA LYS A 186 -1.84 -10.36 9.45
C LYS A 186 -2.24 -9.55 10.67
N VAL A 187 -3.05 -10.11 11.58
CA VAL A 187 -3.54 -9.41 12.77
C VAL A 187 -2.71 -9.82 13.98
N TRP A 188 -1.83 -8.93 14.41
CA TRP A 188 -1.08 -9.10 15.65
C TRP A 188 -2.01 -8.91 16.86
N PRO A 189 -1.84 -9.67 17.99
CA PRO A 189 -2.77 -9.63 19.11
C PRO A 189 -3.01 -8.23 19.71
N ALA A 190 -4.26 -7.96 20.09
CA ALA A 190 -4.69 -6.65 20.60
C ALA A 190 -3.90 -6.22 21.86
N GLN A 191 -3.68 -7.14 22.81
CA GLN A 191 -2.91 -6.88 24.03
C GLN A 191 -1.46 -6.44 23.76
N HIS A 192 -0.88 -6.86 22.64
CA HIS A 192 0.48 -6.46 22.23
C HIS A 192 0.49 -5.02 21.72
N PHE A 193 -0.53 -4.64 20.89
CA PHE A 193 -0.71 -3.25 20.47
C PHE A 193 -0.98 -2.35 21.68
N ALA A 194 -1.84 -2.76 22.60
CA ALA A 194 -2.16 -2.03 23.83
C ALA A 194 -0.90 -1.74 24.66
N LYS A 195 -0.07 -2.76 24.90
CA LYS A 195 1.19 -2.62 25.64
C LYS A 195 2.13 -1.58 25.03
N LEU A 196 2.28 -1.57 23.72
CA LEU A 196 3.14 -0.60 23.04
C LEU A 196 2.51 0.79 22.99
N SER A 197 1.19 0.88 22.85
CA SER A 197 0.45 2.13 22.88
C SER A 197 0.56 2.80 24.26
N ASP A 198 0.38 2.06 25.34
CA ASP A 198 0.57 2.54 26.70
C ASP A 198 2.00 3.03 26.92
N TRP A 199 3.01 2.27 26.49
CA TRP A 199 4.41 2.70 26.59
C TRP A 199 4.68 4.01 25.86
N LEU A 200 4.13 4.20 24.63
CA LEU A 200 4.28 5.44 23.87
C LEU A 200 3.66 6.63 24.59
N ILE A 201 2.47 6.45 25.17
CA ILE A 201 1.78 7.50 25.93
C ILE A 201 2.53 7.85 27.22
N GLU A 202 2.87 6.84 28.04
CA GLU A 202 3.48 7.03 29.37
C GLU A 202 4.94 7.49 29.30
N SER A 203 5.72 6.84 28.43
CA SER A 203 7.18 7.03 28.44
C SER A 203 7.66 8.06 27.44
N GLN A 204 6.91 8.29 26.34
CA GLN A 204 7.27 9.23 25.28
C GLN A 204 6.35 10.48 25.26
N GLY A 205 5.30 10.50 26.05
CA GLY A 205 4.30 11.58 26.06
C GLY A 205 3.57 11.73 24.71
N ALA A 206 3.43 10.62 23.98
CA ALA A 206 2.86 10.61 22.64
C ALA A 206 1.36 10.89 22.62
N GLN A 207 0.90 11.55 21.59
CA GLN A 207 -0.49 11.62 21.17
C GLN A 207 -0.73 10.52 20.12
N LEU A 208 -1.51 9.51 20.46
CA LEU A 208 -1.67 8.29 19.69
C LEU A 208 -3.02 8.25 19.00
N TYR A 209 -3.02 8.04 17.68
CA TYR A 209 -4.19 8.01 16.81
C TYR A 209 -4.35 6.64 16.17
N PHE A 210 -5.49 6.00 16.40
CA PHE A 210 -5.83 4.78 15.68
C PHE A 210 -6.39 5.11 14.29
N LEU A 211 -5.86 4.41 13.27
CA LEU A 211 -6.33 4.51 11.88
C LEU A 211 -6.86 3.14 11.42
N TYR A 212 -8.01 3.17 10.78
CA TYR A 212 -8.72 1.97 10.32
C TYR A 212 -9.59 2.27 9.09
N GLY A 213 -10.06 1.22 8.42
CA GLY A 213 -10.98 1.32 7.30
C GLY A 213 -12.41 0.94 7.69
N PRO A 214 -13.39 1.12 6.77
CA PRO A 214 -14.78 0.78 7.02
C PRO A 214 -14.96 -0.68 7.45
N GLY A 215 -15.64 -0.90 8.57
CA GLY A 215 -15.93 -2.21 9.16
C GLY A 215 -14.77 -2.83 9.96
N GLU A 216 -13.73 -2.05 10.23
CA GLU A 216 -12.56 -2.49 11.00
C GLU A 216 -12.55 -1.90 12.44
N GLU A 217 -13.61 -1.20 12.86
CA GLU A 217 -13.77 -0.53 14.16
C GLU A 217 -13.55 -1.49 15.34
N HIS A 218 -14.02 -2.73 15.21
CA HIS A 218 -13.90 -3.76 16.24
C HIS A 218 -12.45 -4.10 16.64
N PHE A 219 -11.48 -3.92 15.71
CA PHE A 219 -10.05 -4.09 16.04
C PHE A 219 -9.58 -2.99 17.00
N ILE A 220 -10.04 -1.76 16.76
CA ILE A 220 -9.67 -0.61 17.62
C ILE A 220 -10.26 -0.79 19.02
N GLU A 221 -11.53 -1.17 19.10
CA GLU A 221 -12.19 -1.43 20.38
C GLU A 221 -11.45 -2.54 21.16
N SER A 222 -11.09 -3.65 20.50
CA SER A 222 -10.34 -4.73 21.13
C SER A 222 -8.98 -4.29 21.68
N VAL A 223 -8.30 -3.34 21.03
CA VAL A 223 -7.04 -2.79 21.55
C VAL A 223 -7.29 -1.85 22.73
N LYS A 224 -8.30 -0.98 22.63
CA LYS A 224 -8.67 -0.04 23.72
C LYS A 224 -9.08 -0.76 24.98
N GLU A 225 -9.79 -1.89 24.90
CA GLU A 225 -10.18 -2.72 26.05
C GLU A 225 -8.96 -3.26 26.82
N GLU A 226 -7.82 -3.43 26.15
CA GLU A 226 -6.57 -3.93 26.76
C GLU A 226 -5.62 -2.80 27.20
N MET A 227 -5.91 -1.53 26.87
CA MET A 227 -5.06 -0.37 27.22
C MET A 227 -5.36 0.14 28.63
N ASN A 228 -4.32 0.71 29.26
CA ASN A 228 -4.42 1.41 30.56
C ASN A 228 -4.54 2.92 30.37
N ASN A 229 -4.19 3.44 29.19
CA ASN A 229 -4.20 4.87 28.88
C ASN A 229 -5.12 5.16 27.71
N ASP A 230 -5.79 6.32 27.73
CA ASP A 230 -6.64 6.75 26.65
C ASP A 230 -5.82 7.24 25.45
N PRO A 231 -6.09 6.74 24.23
CA PRO A 231 -5.56 7.33 23.01
C PRO A 231 -6.25 8.68 22.73
N MET A 232 -5.80 9.37 21.67
CA MET A 232 -6.52 10.55 21.19
C MET A 232 -7.93 10.19 20.72
N PRO A 233 -8.88 11.14 20.73
CA PRO A 233 -10.22 10.91 20.19
C PRO A 233 -10.18 10.36 18.76
N ASP A 234 -11.22 9.62 18.40
CA ASP A 234 -11.34 9.01 17.09
C ASP A 234 -11.33 10.06 15.97
N VAL A 235 -10.46 9.87 15.00
CA VAL A 235 -10.34 10.71 13.81
C VAL A 235 -11.29 10.28 12.67
N GLY A 236 -12.11 9.26 12.91
CA GLY A 236 -13.04 8.71 11.94
C GLY A 236 -12.33 7.98 10.79
N ILE A 237 -13.02 7.90 9.67
CA ILE A 237 -12.52 7.23 8.46
C ILE A 237 -12.45 8.25 7.31
N PRO A 238 -11.38 9.07 7.25
CA PRO A 238 -11.17 9.97 6.13
C PRO A 238 -10.98 9.18 4.82
N ASP A 239 -11.17 9.82 3.67
CA ASP A 239 -10.80 9.19 2.41
C ASP A 239 -9.28 8.99 2.30
N LEU A 240 -8.79 8.31 1.26
CA LEU A 240 -7.37 7.95 1.18
C LEU A 240 -6.45 9.17 1.01
N LEU A 241 -6.90 10.25 0.34
CA LEU A 241 -6.13 11.47 0.17
C LEU A 241 -6.04 12.25 1.48
N GLN A 242 -7.15 12.36 2.19
CA GLN A 242 -7.22 12.95 3.52
C GLN A 242 -6.43 12.13 4.54
N THR A 243 -6.52 10.78 4.47
CA THR A 243 -5.72 9.87 5.31
C THR A 243 -4.22 10.04 5.05
N ARG A 244 -3.82 10.17 3.78
CA ARG A 244 -2.41 10.44 3.43
C ARG A 244 -1.95 11.80 3.97
N ALA A 245 -2.80 12.84 3.87
CA ALA A 245 -2.51 14.16 4.43
C ALA A 245 -2.38 14.11 5.96
N LEU A 246 -3.28 13.38 6.63
CA LEU A 246 -3.23 13.13 8.08
C LEU A 246 -1.94 12.40 8.49
N LEU A 247 -1.57 11.33 7.77
CA LEU A 247 -0.33 10.61 8.00
C LEU A 247 0.91 11.50 7.83
N GLY A 248 0.89 12.44 6.91
CA GLY A 248 1.97 13.43 6.74
C GLY A 248 2.13 14.43 7.90
N LYS A 249 1.21 14.43 8.87
CA LYS A 249 1.30 15.21 10.12
C LYS A 249 1.74 14.35 11.32
N MET A 250 1.96 13.06 11.10
CA MET A 250 2.45 12.14 12.13
C MET A 250 3.97 12.06 12.08
N ASP A 251 4.57 11.81 13.23
CA ASP A 251 6.02 11.63 13.34
C ASP A 251 6.44 10.19 13.02
N ILE A 252 5.52 9.22 13.27
CA ILE A 252 5.76 7.80 13.02
C ILE A 252 4.44 7.05 12.85
N HIS A 253 4.49 5.97 12.06
CA HIS A 253 3.40 5.02 11.92
C HIS A 253 3.84 3.60 12.28
N PHE A 254 3.07 2.87 13.10
CA PHE A 254 3.27 1.44 13.24
C PHE A 254 1.96 0.66 13.14
N GLY A 255 2.04 -0.59 12.72
CA GLY A 255 0.83 -1.40 12.55
C GLY A 255 1.05 -2.71 11.82
N ASN A 256 -0.04 -3.40 11.54
CA ASN A 256 -0.04 -4.60 10.71
C ASN A 256 0.30 -4.29 9.24
N ASP A 257 0.62 -5.34 8.48
CA ASP A 257 0.77 -5.25 7.03
C ASP A 257 -0.58 -4.96 6.36
N ASN A 258 -0.81 -3.67 6.05
CA ASN A 258 -2.04 -3.17 5.45
C ASN A 258 -1.81 -1.95 4.53
N GLY A 259 -2.88 -1.43 3.94
CA GLY A 259 -2.83 -0.28 3.02
C GLY A 259 -2.39 1.03 3.68
N LEU A 260 -2.73 1.24 4.97
CA LEU A 260 -2.38 2.47 5.71
C LEU A 260 -0.87 2.62 5.87
N ARG A 261 -0.16 1.51 6.11
CA ARG A 261 1.30 1.54 6.16
C ARG A 261 1.92 2.02 4.83
N HIS A 262 1.38 1.60 3.69
CA HIS A 262 1.89 2.07 2.39
C HIS A 262 1.58 3.54 2.16
N LEU A 263 0.44 4.05 2.65
CA LEU A 263 0.15 5.48 2.66
C LEU A 263 1.13 6.26 3.54
N ALA A 264 1.49 5.72 4.72
CA ALA A 264 2.49 6.32 5.61
C ALA A 264 3.89 6.35 4.96
N ILE A 265 4.28 5.29 4.25
CA ILE A 265 5.52 5.27 3.46
C ILE A 265 5.49 6.38 2.39
N ALA A 266 4.39 6.50 1.64
CA ALA A 266 4.23 7.54 0.64
C ALA A 266 4.07 8.96 1.23
N ALA A 267 3.70 9.08 2.52
CA ALA A 267 3.72 10.33 3.25
C ALA A 267 5.12 10.75 3.71
N GLY A 268 6.12 9.85 3.56
CA GLY A 268 7.52 10.12 3.90
C GLY A 268 7.83 10.05 5.39
N ILE A 269 6.94 9.46 6.21
CA ILE A 269 7.17 9.30 7.65
C ILE A 269 7.77 7.93 8.00
N PRO A 270 8.55 7.82 9.08
CA PRO A 270 9.05 6.55 9.58
C PRO A 270 7.93 5.53 9.81
N THR A 271 8.16 4.26 9.42
CA THR A 271 7.15 3.22 9.61
C THR A 271 7.72 1.94 10.19
N LEU A 272 6.96 1.29 11.08
CA LEU A 272 7.19 -0.07 11.55
C LEU A 272 6.02 -0.97 11.16
N GLY A 273 6.29 -1.99 10.35
CA GLY A 273 5.30 -3.00 9.96
C GLY A 273 5.49 -4.29 10.74
N ILE A 274 4.40 -4.88 11.22
CA ILE A 274 4.37 -6.18 11.88
C ILE A 274 3.82 -7.20 10.88
N PHE A 275 4.60 -8.25 10.62
CA PHE A 275 4.32 -9.18 9.53
C PHE A 275 4.17 -10.61 10.01
N GLY A 276 3.11 -11.25 9.51
CA GLY A 276 3.01 -12.70 9.46
C GLY A 276 3.43 -13.19 8.06
N LYS A 277 2.57 -13.96 7.39
CA LYS A 277 2.73 -14.27 5.97
C LYS A 277 1.99 -13.21 5.14
N PRO A 278 2.50 -12.72 3.98
CA PRO A 278 3.78 -13.03 3.33
C PRO A 278 4.97 -12.32 3.97
N SER A 279 6.19 -12.64 3.51
CA SER A 279 7.44 -12.09 4.01
C SER A 279 7.50 -10.55 3.92
N ALA A 280 8.01 -9.90 4.95
CA ALA A 280 8.17 -8.46 5.06
C ALA A 280 9.03 -7.84 3.93
N VAL A 281 9.98 -8.59 3.39
CA VAL A 281 10.86 -8.13 2.29
C VAL A 281 10.08 -7.71 1.04
N ASN A 282 8.90 -8.29 0.81
CA ASN A 282 8.07 -7.95 -0.34
C ASN A 282 7.37 -6.60 -0.19
N TRP A 283 7.22 -6.11 1.03
CA TRP A 283 6.36 -4.97 1.35
C TRP A 283 7.06 -3.85 2.11
N THR A 284 8.35 -4.03 2.43
CA THR A 284 9.18 -3.01 3.09
C THR A 284 10.22 -2.50 2.11
N PRO A 285 10.36 -1.17 1.93
CA PRO A 285 11.41 -0.60 1.10
C PRO A 285 12.79 -1.13 1.47
N PRO A 286 13.62 -1.51 0.49
CA PRO A 286 14.94 -2.08 0.75
C PRO A 286 15.95 -1.03 1.21
N GLY A 287 17.00 -1.48 1.90
CA GLY A 287 18.13 -0.65 2.32
C GLY A 287 17.99 0.01 3.68
N PRO A 288 18.92 0.88 4.07
CA PRO A 288 18.90 1.59 5.35
C PRO A 288 17.90 2.75 5.29
N THR A 289 16.61 2.43 5.32
CA THR A 289 15.54 3.40 5.27
C THR A 289 14.93 3.63 6.65
N GLN A 290 14.11 4.66 6.77
CA GLN A 290 13.26 4.92 7.93
C GLN A 290 12.07 3.93 8.04
N HIS A 291 12.04 2.90 7.21
CA HIS A 291 10.99 1.88 7.21
C HIS A 291 11.54 0.56 7.73
N ARG A 292 10.94 0.03 8.77
CA ARG A 292 11.33 -1.21 9.43
C ARG A 292 10.19 -2.21 9.40
N SER A 293 10.54 -3.46 9.61
CA SER A 293 9.59 -4.55 9.76
C SER A 293 10.07 -5.54 10.81
N VAL A 294 9.14 -6.15 11.51
CA VAL A 294 9.38 -7.30 12.37
C VAL A 294 8.49 -8.44 11.89
N GLU A 295 9.07 -9.63 11.77
CA GLU A 295 8.38 -10.86 11.40
C GLU A 295 8.93 -12.05 12.19
N TYR A 296 8.09 -13.04 12.43
CA TYR A 296 8.49 -14.28 13.08
C TYR A 296 8.28 -15.47 12.14
N ASP A 297 9.29 -16.33 12.04
CA ASP A 297 9.21 -17.56 11.26
C ASP A 297 9.09 -18.77 12.19
N PRO A 298 7.88 -19.37 12.32
CA PRO A 298 7.68 -20.58 13.08
C PRO A 298 8.20 -21.87 12.37
N GLY A 299 8.98 -21.71 11.28
CA GLY A 299 9.51 -22.82 10.48
C GLY A 299 8.54 -23.41 9.45
N CYS A 300 7.31 -22.90 9.34
CA CYS A 300 6.30 -23.41 8.41
C CYS A 300 6.04 -22.54 7.17
N LYS A 301 6.82 -21.48 6.94
CA LYS A 301 6.60 -20.56 5.80
C LYS A 301 6.56 -21.28 4.44
N GLN A 302 7.43 -22.27 4.24
CA GLN A 302 7.51 -23.00 2.97
C GLN A 302 6.36 -23.99 2.78
N SER A 303 5.81 -24.54 3.87
CA SER A 303 4.71 -25.51 3.91
C SER A 303 3.41 -24.93 4.47
N CYS A 304 3.20 -23.64 4.28
CA CYS A 304 2.06 -22.94 4.86
C CYS A 304 0.72 -23.48 4.32
N THR A 305 -0.15 -23.88 5.24
CA THR A 305 -1.47 -24.43 4.95
C THR A 305 -2.59 -23.39 4.97
N TYR A 306 -2.28 -22.09 5.10
CA TYR A 306 -3.33 -21.07 5.03
C TYR A 306 -4.16 -21.19 3.73
N PRO A 307 -5.51 -21.12 3.81
CA PRO A 307 -6.34 -20.64 4.95
C PRO A 307 -6.69 -21.67 6.03
N GLU A 308 -6.26 -22.92 5.92
CA GLU A 308 -6.57 -24.00 6.87
C GLU A 308 -5.72 -23.94 8.16
N CYS A 309 -4.76 -23.01 8.25
CA CYS A 309 -3.90 -22.81 9.40
C CYS A 309 -4.67 -22.21 10.58
N GLU A 310 -4.79 -22.94 11.68
CA GLU A 310 -5.50 -22.50 12.90
C GLU A 310 -4.60 -21.80 13.91
N HIS A 311 -3.30 -22.14 13.99
CA HIS A 311 -2.41 -21.61 15.01
C HIS A 311 -1.94 -20.17 14.74
N LEU A 312 -1.76 -19.76 13.48
CA LEU A 312 -1.32 -18.42 13.05
C LEU A 312 -0.06 -17.89 13.78
N SER A 313 0.84 -18.80 14.22
CA SER A 313 2.03 -18.46 15.02
C SER A 313 2.93 -17.43 14.34
N CYS A 314 2.95 -17.40 13.00
CA CYS A 314 3.75 -16.42 12.25
C CYS A 314 3.37 -14.96 12.53
N ILE A 315 2.18 -14.70 13.07
CA ILE A 315 1.77 -13.34 13.49
C ILE A 315 1.54 -13.27 15.02
N ARG A 316 0.95 -14.30 15.61
CA ARG A 316 0.63 -14.29 17.06
C ARG A 316 1.88 -14.28 17.94
N ASP A 317 2.92 -14.99 17.50
CA ASP A 317 4.16 -15.17 18.28
C ASP A 317 5.26 -14.16 17.88
N VAL A 318 4.95 -13.14 17.05
CA VAL A 318 5.87 -12.02 16.82
C VAL A 318 6.20 -11.38 18.18
N PRO A 319 7.49 -11.38 18.62
CA PRO A 319 7.84 -10.97 19.98
C PRO A 319 7.59 -9.48 20.23
N VAL A 320 6.82 -9.15 21.26
CA VAL A 320 6.54 -7.76 21.65
C VAL A 320 7.83 -6.98 21.92
N ASP A 321 8.80 -7.62 22.58
CA ASP A 321 10.06 -6.97 22.95
C ASP A 321 10.90 -6.60 21.72
N GLU A 322 10.86 -7.41 20.65
CA GLU A 322 11.53 -7.11 19.38
C GLU A 322 10.87 -5.93 18.67
N VAL A 323 9.52 -5.92 18.63
CA VAL A 323 8.73 -4.80 18.07
C VAL A 323 9.02 -3.53 18.87
N HIS A 324 9.03 -3.60 20.20
CA HIS A 324 9.33 -2.48 21.09
C HIS A 324 10.75 -1.92 20.86
N GLN A 325 11.77 -2.78 20.83
CA GLN A 325 13.16 -2.35 20.58
C GLN A 325 13.30 -1.72 19.20
N THR A 326 12.67 -2.30 18.18
CA THR A 326 12.69 -1.76 16.82
C THR A 326 12.01 -0.40 16.75
N LEU A 327 10.85 -0.25 17.42
CA LEU A 327 10.13 1.01 17.50
C LEU A 327 10.94 2.09 18.21
N LYS A 328 11.54 1.76 19.37
CA LYS A 328 12.41 2.65 20.12
C LYS A 328 13.62 3.10 19.30
N LYS A 329 14.25 2.17 18.59
CA LYS A 329 15.37 2.52 17.70
C LYS A 329 14.92 3.44 16.58
N LEU A 330 13.77 3.17 15.96
CA LEU A 330 13.22 3.98 14.87
C LEU A 330 12.92 5.41 15.33
N LEU A 331 12.36 5.58 16.56
CA LEU A 331 12.13 6.88 17.17
C LEU A 331 13.45 7.65 17.37
N ASN A 332 14.46 7.00 17.95
CA ASN A 332 15.76 7.64 18.20
C ASN A 332 16.51 8.02 16.92
N ASP A 333 16.42 7.19 15.87
CA ASP A 333 17.18 7.39 14.63
C ASP A 333 16.55 8.47 13.73
N HIS A 334 15.22 8.70 13.82
CA HIS A 334 14.49 9.48 12.81
C HIS A 334 13.51 10.52 13.35
N VAL A 335 13.18 10.51 14.65
CA VAL A 335 12.09 11.33 15.19
C VAL A 335 12.56 12.22 16.35
N LEU A 336 13.29 11.65 17.33
CA LEU A 336 13.80 12.35 18.53
C LEU A 336 15.24 12.83 18.31
#